data_c623d38c5fcf77d134413be03bbc28c6
#
_entry.id   c623d38c5fcf77d134413be03bbc28c6
#
_cell.length_a   1.000
_cell.length_b   1.000
_cell.length_c   1.000
_cell.angle_alpha   90.00
_cell.angle_beta   90.00
_cell.angle_gamma   90.00
#
_symmetry.space_group_name_H-M   'P 1'
#
loop_
_entity.id
_entity.type
_entity.pdbx_description
1 polymer ?
#
loop_
_entity_poly.entity_id
_entity_poly.type
_entity_poly.pdbx_seq_one_letter_code
_entity_poly.pdbx_strand_id
1 'polypeptide(L)'
;MSREQHHPDPGAEPAAKPGPSTAASPQEATATGLGPWPGEDPLEAARIIRGELGSPHLPFLAELPDRGVGSDALGRTAALLEELAVDVQPYGWRLVDRPGKEMRRAASALSTDLNVLADVAGAEDLSATDLKVQLVGPLSLAAGLHLHNGERALLDHGARRDLAASLAAGVGGYLRRVAAAVPGTRLVVQVDEPDIAAVLAGTIPTASGYRTLRAGAASEARESLRLVLEALRAAGAAEVVLSFPEIEAPIELALAAGADGVALPLKALTNRQWEQLAGAVEAGKQFWAGVLDVSSGRPLPKVADCVDSVWRPWHQLGLPASLLGSIRVTPSAGLAGQTPAQATEVLGRLTQVADGLNQLALG
;
A
#
# COMPACT_ATOMS: atom_id res chain seq x y z
N MET A 1 -50.89 45.43 36.99
CA MET A 1 -51.46 44.54 35.96
C MET A 1 -50.92 44.99 34.63
N SER A 2 -49.80 44.41 34.19
CA SER A 2 -49.17 44.69 32.87
C SER A 2 -49.03 43.34 32.16
N ARG A 3 -49.65 43.23 31.04
CA ARG A 3 -49.62 42.02 30.16
C ARG A 3 -48.31 42.12 29.33
N GLU A 4 -47.41 41.15 29.48
CA GLU A 4 -46.32 40.91 28.57
C GLU A 4 -46.86 40.23 27.31
N GLN A 5 -46.61 40.85 26.16
CA GLN A 5 -46.89 40.31 24.87
C GLN A 5 -45.70 39.47 24.43
N HIS A 6 -45.94 38.19 24.22
CA HIS A 6 -44.99 37.21 23.65
C HIS A 6 -44.94 37.40 22.12
N HIS A 7 -43.77 37.77 21.61
CA HIS A 7 -43.45 37.82 20.17
C HIS A 7 -42.89 36.49 19.74
N PRO A 8 -43.39 35.84 18.69
CA PRO A 8 -42.76 34.63 18.12
C PRO A 8 -41.60 35.03 17.22
N ASP A 9 -40.48 34.32 17.38
CA ASP A 9 -39.27 34.39 16.61
C ASP A 9 -39.46 33.76 15.21
N PRO A 10 -39.24 34.48 14.09
CA PRO A 10 -39.33 33.92 12.75
C PRO A 10 -37.95 33.59 12.20
N GLY A 11 -37.52 32.32 12.26
CA GLY A 11 -36.24 31.99 11.64
C GLY A 11 -35.71 30.58 11.80
N ALA A 12 -36.58 29.58 11.75
CA ALA A 12 -36.09 28.23 11.52
C ALA A 12 -36.12 27.89 10.02
N GLU A 13 -34.98 28.05 9.34
CA GLU A 13 -34.80 27.50 7.99
C GLU A 13 -34.95 25.98 8.02
N PRO A 14 -35.73 25.36 7.10
CA PRO A 14 -35.84 23.92 7.03
C PRO A 14 -34.50 23.34 6.53
N ALA A 15 -33.96 22.35 7.28
CA ALA A 15 -32.78 21.60 6.91
C ALA A 15 -32.88 21.10 5.46
N ALA A 16 -31.90 21.45 4.65
CA ALA A 16 -31.78 20.98 3.27
C ALA A 16 -31.81 19.45 3.21
N LYS A 17 -32.73 18.91 2.43
CA LYS A 17 -32.76 17.47 2.12
C LYS A 17 -31.44 17.07 1.48
N PRO A 18 -30.84 15.93 1.84
CA PRO A 18 -29.67 15.43 1.15
C PRO A 18 -30.03 15.26 -0.34
N GLY A 19 -29.25 15.90 -1.19
CA GLY A 19 -29.37 15.76 -2.64
C GLY A 19 -29.19 14.30 -3.07
N PRO A 20 -29.67 13.92 -4.27
CA PRO A 20 -29.54 12.57 -4.77
C PRO A 20 -28.05 12.20 -4.77
N SER A 21 -27.73 11.07 -4.12
CA SER A 21 -26.43 10.40 -4.20
C SER A 21 -26.03 10.35 -5.67
N THR A 22 -24.96 11.04 -6.04
CA THR A 22 -24.32 10.87 -7.34
C THR A 22 -24.04 9.37 -7.51
N ALA A 23 -24.74 8.74 -8.46
CA ALA A 23 -24.44 7.38 -8.86
C ALA A 23 -22.94 7.31 -9.14
N ALA A 24 -22.23 6.47 -8.39
CA ALA A 24 -20.81 6.26 -8.62
C ALA A 24 -20.63 5.87 -10.10
N SER A 25 -19.75 6.57 -10.80
CA SER A 25 -19.36 6.18 -12.16
C SER A 25 -18.96 4.71 -12.12
N PRO A 26 -19.27 3.89 -13.15
CA PRO A 26 -18.86 2.50 -13.16
C PRO A 26 -17.36 2.45 -12.89
N GLN A 27 -16.96 1.68 -11.89
CA GLN A 27 -15.55 1.50 -11.58
C GLN A 27 -14.90 0.78 -12.75
N GLU A 28 -13.74 1.28 -13.19
CA GLU A 28 -12.92 0.65 -14.22
C GLU A 28 -11.75 -0.06 -13.58
N ALA A 29 -11.40 -1.25 -14.09
CA ALA A 29 -10.18 -1.93 -13.71
C ALA A 29 -8.98 -1.05 -14.09
N THR A 30 -8.04 -0.93 -13.17
CA THR A 30 -6.87 -0.04 -13.32
C THR A 30 -5.57 -0.80 -13.07
N ALA A 31 -4.43 -0.18 -13.37
CA ALA A 31 -3.11 -0.75 -13.16
C ALA A 31 -2.29 0.09 -12.17
N THR A 32 -1.38 -0.57 -11.42
CA THR A 32 -0.34 0.08 -10.61
C THR A 32 0.87 -0.84 -10.41
N GLY A 33 2.01 -0.29 -9.99
CA GLY A 33 3.14 -1.07 -9.48
C GLY A 33 3.11 -1.21 -7.95
N LEU A 34 4.02 -2.00 -7.37
CA LEU A 34 4.07 -2.26 -5.92
C LEU A 34 5.04 -1.34 -5.15
N GLY A 35 5.82 -0.49 -5.82
CA GLY A 35 6.73 0.46 -5.17
C GLY A 35 8.19 0.30 -5.59
N PRO A 36 8.85 -0.84 -5.32
CA PRO A 36 10.24 -1.06 -5.70
C PRO A 36 10.46 -0.94 -7.21
N TRP A 37 11.42 -0.10 -7.60
CA TRP A 37 11.74 0.26 -8.97
C TRP A 37 13.25 0.15 -9.23
N PRO A 38 13.71 -0.25 -10.43
CA PRO A 38 15.12 -0.39 -10.75
C PRO A 38 15.82 0.96 -10.95
N GLY A 39 17.14 0.96 -10.73
CA GLY A 39 18.00 2.11 -10.92
C GLY A 39 18.03 3.08 -9.75
N GLU A 40 18.73 4.20 -9.95
CA GLU A 40 19.06 5.16 -8.89
C GLU A 40 18.45 6.55 -9.13
N ASP A 41 17.97 6.84 -10.35
CA ASP A 41 17.47 8.17 -10.74
C ASP A 41 15.96 8.34 -10.43
N PRO A 42 15.58 9.14 -9.43
CA PRO A 42 14.18 9.37 -9.10
C PRO A 42 13.43 10.17 -10.18
N LEU A 43 14.14 10.98 -10.99
CA LEU A 43 13.51 11.76 -12.05
C LEU A 43 13.10 10.87 -13.23
N GLU A 44 13.98 9.96 -13.63
CA GLU A 44 13.67 8.96 -14.66
C GLU A 44 12.50 8.07 -14.19
N ALA A 45 12.58 7.52 -12.97
CA ALA A 45 11.55 6.69 -12.40
C ALA A 45 10.18 7.40 -12.36
N ALA A 46 10.13 8.63 -11.85
CA ALA A 46 8.90 9.40 -11.75
C ALA A 46 8.28 9.66 -13.14
N ARG A 47 9.08 10.04 -14.14
CA ARG A 47 8.61 10.30 -15.51
C ARG A 47 8.04 9.04 -16.15
N ILE A 48 8.74 7.91 -16.04
CA ILE A 48 8.26 6.65 -16.61
C ILE A 48 6.95 6.20 -15.93
N ILE A 49 6.94 6.15 -14.61
CA ILE A 49 5.75 5.69 -13.86
C ILE A 49 4.53 6.55 -14.15
N ARG A 50 4.69 7.87 -14.17
CA ARG A 50 3.56 8.78 -14.44
C ARG A 50 3.15 8.77 -15.92
N GLY A 51 4.11 8.56 -16.83
CA GLY A 51 3.82 8.42 -18.27
C GLY A 51 3.05 7.14 -18.59
N GLU A 52 3.46 6.01 -18.01
CA GLU A 52 2.83 4.70 -18.26
C GLU A 52 1.50 4.53 -17.49
N LEU A 53 1.40 5.12 -16.29
CA LEU A 53 0.24 4.98 -15.41
C LEU A 53 -0.55 6.30 -15.30
N GLY A 54 -0.71 7.02 -16.40
CA GLY A 54 -1.65 8.15 -16.48
C GLY A 54 -3.10 7.72 -16.18
N SER A 55 -3.99 8.69 -15.93
CA SER A 55 -5.40 8.40 -15.69
C SER A 55 -5.98 7.48 -16.77
N PRO A 56 -6.76 6.42 -16.43
CA PRO A 56 -7.37 6.14 -15.12
C PRO A 56 -6.51 5.30 -14.18
N HIS A 57 -5.27 4.95 -14.57
CA HIS A 57 -4.39 4.11 -13.77
C HIS A 57 -3.83 4.85 -12.56
N LEU A 58 -3.14 4.12 -11.66
CA LEU A 58 -2.65 4.64 -10.39
C LEU A 58 -1.11 4.73 -10.40
N PRO A 59 -0.53 5.91 -10.70
CA PRO A 59 0.90 6.12 -10.55
C PRO A 59 1.32 6.04 -9.08
N PHE A 60 2.60 5.75 -8.84
CA PHE A 60 3.13 5.56 -7.51
C PHE A 60 4.47 6.25 -7.30
N LEU A 61 4.81 6.54 -6.05
CA LEU A 61 6.13 7.03 -5.67
C LEU A 61 7.12 5.85 -5.70
N ALA A 62 8.14 5.92 -6.56
CA ALA A 62 9.14 4.87 -6.67
C ALA A 62 9.96 4.69 -5.39
N GLU A 63 10.29 3.46 -5.05
CA GLU A 63 11.35 3.09 -4.14
C GLU A 63 12.56 2.62 -4.94
N LEU A 64 13.72 3.20 -4.70
CA LEU A 64 14.94 2.96 -5.46
C LEU A 64 16.01 2.30 -4.57
N PRO A 65 15.88 0.98 -4.28
CA PRO A 65 16.79 0.28 -3.37
C PRO A 65 18.24 0.24 -3.86
N ASP A 66 18.47 0.37 -5.17
CA ASP A 66 19.82 0.40 -5.76
C ASP A 66 20.65 1.61 -5.26
N ARG A 67 20.03 2.66 -4.75
CA ARG A 67 20.73 3.78 -4.07
C ARG A 67 21.36 3.39 -2.74
N GLY A 68 21.17 2.14 -2.30
CA GLY A 68 21.78 1.56 -1.11
C GLY A 68 21.00 1.82 0.18
N VAL A 69 21.70 1.68 1.29
CA VAL A 69 21.13 1.67 2.65
C VAL A 69 20.26 2.91 2.91
N GLY A 70 19.05 2.66 3.35
CA GLY A 70 18.03 3.70 3.64
C GLY A 70 17.11 4.00 2.48
N SER A 71 17.36 3.44 1.28
CA SER A 71 16.49 3.58 0.12
C SER A 71 15.59 2.35 -0.11
N ASP A 72 15.78 1.30 0.69
CA ASP A 72 14.89 0.15 0.77
C ASP A 72 13.60 0.48 1.56
N ALA A 73 12.56 -0.33 1.37
CA ALA A 73 11.25 -0.11 1.99
C ALA A 73 11.31 0.00 3.52
N LEU A 74 12.13 -0.87 4.17
CA LEU A 74 12.29 -0.87 5.64
C LEU A 74 12.95 0.43 6.12
N GLY A 75 14.06 0.85 5.47
CA GLY A 75 14.78 2.07 5.82
C GLY A 75 13.94 3.33 5.60
N ARG A 76 13.21 3.40 4.48
CA ARG A 76 12.26 4.48 4.17
C ARG A 76 11.17 4.59 5.24
N THR A 77 10.60 3.46 5.65
CA THR A 77 9.57 3.42 6.69
C THR A 77 10.14 3.77 8.07
N ALA A 78 11.31 3.25 8.41
CA ALA A 78 11.97 3.58 9.68
C ALA A 78 12.30 5.08 9.80
N ALA A 79 12.52 5.78 8.68
CA ALA A 79 12.70 7.24 8.67
C ALA A 79 11.40 8.04 8.95
N LEU A 80 10.24 7.38 8.97
CA LEU A 80 8.94 7.98 9.31
C LEU A 80 8.65 7.90 10.81
N LEU A 81 9.37 7.09 11.57
CA LEU A 81 9.11 6.87 13.00
C LEU A 81 9.24 8.17 13.80
N GLU A 82 8.27 8.43 14.67
CA GLU A 82 8.30 9.53 15.64
C GLU A 82 8.79 9.01 16.99
N GLU A 83 9.65 9.76 17.66
CA GLU A 83 10.22 9.45 18.98
C GLU A 83 11.11 8.19 19.03
N LEU A 84 11.16 7.40 17.96
CA LEU A 84 12.07 6.26 17.82
C LEU A 84 13.10 6.54 16.74
N ALA A 85 14.32 6.09 17.02
CA ALA A 85 15.44 6.28 16.11
C ALA A 85 16.09 4.94 15.74
N VAL A 86 16.71 4.89 14.57
CA VAL A 86 17.39 3.70 14.07
C VAL A 86 18.79 4.01 13.56
N ASP A 87 19.67 3.01 13.62
CA ASP A 87 20.94 2.94 12.91
C ASP A 87 21.04 1.62 12.13
N VAL A 88 22.09 1.45 11.34
CA VAL A 88 22.36 0.19 10.63
C VAL A 88 23.57 -0.48 11.22
N GLN A 89 23.42 -1.76 11.51
CA GLN A 89 24.45 -2.67 11.97
C GLN A 89 24.72 -3.75 10.91
N PRO A 90 25.81 -4.52 11.00
CA PRO A 90 26.08 -5.60 10.04
C PRO A 90 24.94 -6.63 9.91
N TYR A 91 24.08 -6.73 10.92
CA TYR A 91 22.93 -7.66 10.93
C TYR A 91 21.60 -6.99 10.57
N GLY A 92 21.57 -5.70 10.24
CA GLY A 92 20.38 -4.97 9.81
C GLY A 92 20.11 -3.70 10.61
N TRP A 93 18.91 -3.15 10.43
CA TRP A 93 18.42 -1.97 11.13
C TRP A 93 18.18 -2.24 12.61
N ARG A 94 18.56 -1.29 13.48
CA ARG A 94 18.47 -1.41 14.94
C ARG A 94 17.91 -0.15 15.58
N LEU A 95 17.05 -0.32 16.60
CA LEU A 95 16.57 0.76 17.45
C LEU A 95 17.70 1.32 18.32
N VAL A 96 17.80 2.64 18.39
CA VAL A 96 18.82 3.40 19.12
C VAL A 96 18.23 4.66 19.76
N ASP A 97 18.96 5.28 20.69
CA ASP A 97 18.51 6.48 21.40
C ASP A 97 18.56 7.75 20.53
N ARG A 98 19.35 7.75 19.46
CA ARG A 98 19.55 8.92 18.58
C ARG A 98 19.65 8.50 17.12
N PRO A 99 19.09 9.27 16.17
CA PRO A 99 19.14 8.93 14.75
C PRO A 99 20.53 8.67 14.22
N GLY A 100 20.74 7.50 13.61
CA GLY A 100 21.96 7.14 12.89
C GLY A 100 22.13 7.96 11.60
N LYS A 101 23.29 7.81 10.96
CA LYS A 101 23.57 8.44 9.64
C LYS A 101 22.58 7.92 8.59
N GLU A 102 22.28 6.63 8.67
CA GLU A 102 21.46 5.91 7.71
C GLU A 102 20.00 6.36 7.79
N MET A 103 19.46 6.59 8.98
CA MET A 103 18.12 7.16 9.15
C MET A 103 18.04 8.57 8.57
N ARG A 104 19.03 9.44 8.79
CA ARG A 104 19.09 10.77 8.19
C ARG A 104 19.21 10.72 6.67
N ARG A 105 19.99 9.76 6.13
CA ARG A 105 20.10 9.52 4.69
C ARG A 105 18.76 9.07 4.10
N ALA A 106 18.05 8.15 4.75
CA ALA A 106 16.73 7.70 4.32
C ALA A 106 15.71 8.85 4.29
N ALA A 107 15.67 9.69 5.34
CA ALA A 107 14.83 10.88 5.38
C ALA A 107 15.17 11.90 4.28
N SER A 108 16.47 12.10 3.99
CA SER A 108 16.94 12.98 2.92
C SER A 108 16.58 12.43 1.54
N ALA A 109 16.76 11.13 1.30
CA ALA A 109 16.38 10.47 0.05
C ALA A 109 14.87 10.60 -0.21
N LEU A 110 14.05 10.32 0.81
CA LEU A 110 12.60 10.50 0.71
C LEU A 110 12.21 11.95 0.41
N SER A 111 12.90 12.93 0.99
CA SER A 111 12.67 14.34 0.68
C SER A 111 13.01 14.68 -0.77
N THR A 112 14.12 14.14 -1.28
CA THR A 112 14.51 14.29 -2.69
C THR A 112 13.46 13.68 -3.61
N ASP A 113 12.99 12.47 -3.31
CA ASP A 113 11.95 11.80 -4.11
C ASP A 113 10.66 12.62 -4.18
N LEU A 114 10.24 13.21 -3.06
CA LEU A 114 9.04 14.07 -3.03
C LEU A 114 9.24 15.38 -3.80
N ASN A 115 10.42 15.99 -3.75
CA ASN A 115 10.71 17.18 -4.54
C ASN A 115 10.69 16.87 -6.04
N VAL A 116 11.32 15.76 -6.45
CA VAL A 116 11.29 15.30 -7.85
C VAL A 116 9.87 14.99 -8.31
N LEU A 117 9.08 14.34 -7.45
CA LEU A 117 7.67 14.08 -7.74
C LEU A 117 6.89 15.39 -7.96
N ALA A 118 7.11 16.41 -7.11
CA ALA A 118 6.49 17.71 -7.24
C ALA A 118 6.87 18.40 -8.57
N ASP A 119 8.15 18.34 -8.94
CA ASP A 119 8.65 18.94 -10.19
C ASP A 119 8.04 18.25 -11.42
N VAL A 120 7.99 16.91 -11.41
CA VAL A 120 7.42 16.13 -12.53
C VAL A 120 5.91 16.36 -12.62
N ALA A 121 5.18 16.26 -11.51
CA ALA A 121 3.74 16.47 -11.49
C ALA A 121 3.35 17.91 -11.86
N GLY A 122 4.15 18.90 -11.44
CA GLY A 122 3.93 20.31 -11.79
C GLY A 122 4.20 20.66 -13.24
N ALA A 123 4.95 19.81 -13.96
CA ALA A 123 5.24 19.97 -15.39
C ALA A 123 4.22 19.28 -16.31
N GLU A 124 3.27 18.52 -15.77
CA GLU A 124 2.24 17.81 -16.54
C GLU A 124 1.06 18.72 -16.87
N ASP A 125 0.55 18.64 -18.10
CA ASP A 125 -0.66 19.37 -18.53
C ASP A 125 -1.93 18.84 -17.86
N LEU A 126 -1.97 17.53 -17.54
CA LEU A 126 -3.06 16.84 -16.87
C LEU A 126 -2.52 16.13 -15.63
N SER A 127 -2.86 16.64 -14.45
CA SER A 127 -2.50 15.99 -13.19
C SER A 127 -3.24 14.65 -13.03
N ALA A 128 -2.53 13.62 -12.58
CA ALA A 128 -3.18 12.39 -12.16
C ALA A 128 -4.17 12.65 -11.01
N THR A 129 -5.35 12.03 -11.08
CA THR A 129 -6.38 12.18 -10.03
C THR A 129 -5.95 11.53 -8.72
N ASP A 130 -5.17 10.47 -8.81
CA ASP A 130 -4.73 9.65 -7.69
C ASP A 130 -3.20 9.48 -7.72
N LEU A 131 -2.63 9.29 -6.54
CA LEU A 131 -1.24 8.89 -6.37
C LEU A 131 -1.14 7.83 -5.27
N LYS A 132 -0.40 6.77 -5.55
CA LYS A 132 -0.06 5.77 -4.56
C LYS A 132 1.28 6.06 -3.90
N VAL A 133 1.30 5.92 -2.57
CA VAL A 133 2.52 5.81 -1.77
C VAL A 133 2.48 4.52 -0.96
N GLN A 134 3.64 4.01 -0.56
CA GLN A 134 3.72 2.78 0.21
C GLN A 134 4.65 2.91 1.41
N LEU A 135 4.45 2.01 2.37
CA LEU A 135 5.28 1.87 3.57
C LEU A 135 5.19 0.43 4.11
N VAL A 136 6.19 0.01 4.85
CA VAL A 136 6.18 -1.28 5.55
C VAL A 136 5.24 -1.19 6.75
N GLY A 137 4.39 -2.19 6.92
CA GLY A 137 3.46 -2.25 8.04
C GLY A 137 4.12 -2.61 9.38
N PRO A 138 3.38 -2.44 10.49
CA PRO A 138 3.95 -2.52 11.83
C PRO A 138 4.52 -3.89 12.19
N LEU A 139 3.99 -4.99 11.64
CA LEU A 139 4.46 -6.34 11.98
C LEU A 139 5.76 -6.66 11.28
N SER A 140 5.85 -6.39 9.98
CA SER A 140 7.09 -6.56 9.21
C SER A 140 8.15 -5.56 9.64
N LEU A 141 7.77 -4.35 10.05
CA LEU A 141 8.69 -3.40 10.67
C LEU A 141 9.30 -3.96 11.96
N ALA A 142 8.49 -4.55 12.85
CA ALA A 142 8.98 -5.19 14.08
C ALA A 142 9.82 -6.45 13.81
N ALA A 143 9.50 -7.18 12.72
CA ALA A 143 10.29 -8.33 12.28
C ALA A 143 11.63 -7.90 11.65
N GLY A 144 11.70 -6.75 10.98
CA GLY A 144 12.89 -6.23 10.31
C GLY A 144 13.83 -5.45 11.22
N LEU A 145 13.33 -4.82 12.28
CA LEU A 145 14.15 -4.03 13.23
C LEU A 145 14.68 -4.89 14.38
N HIS A 146 15.90 -4.54 14.83
CA HIS A 146 16.54 -5.20 15.97
C HIS A 146 16.54 -4.28 17.20
N LEU A 147 16.49 -4.89 18.37
CA LEU A 147 16.69 -4.24 19.66
C LEU A 147 18.20 -4.03 19.91
N HIS A 148 18.51 -3.28 20.96
CA HIS A 148 19.90 -3.01 21.37
C HIS A 148 20.71 -4.28 21.63
N ASN A 149 20.08 -5.35 22.10
CA ASN A 149 20.72 -6.66 22.38
C ASN A 149 20.91 -7.52 21.11
N GLY A 150 20.53 -7.02 19.92
CA GLY A 150 20.63 -7.72 18.63
C GLY A 150 19.46 -8.64 18.29
N GLU A 151 18.51 -8.87 19.21
CA GLU A 151 17.29 -9.62 18.91
C GLU A 151 16.29 -8.76 18.13
N ARG A 152 15.39 -9.41 17.39
CA ARG A 152 14.34 -8.69 16.64
C ARG A 152 13.37 -8.01 17.59
N ALA A 153 12.93 -6.80 17.25
CA ALA A 153 11.93 -6.06 18.01
C ALA A 153 10.62 -6.85 18.18
N LEU A 154 10.33 -7.74 17.23
CA LEU A 154 9.20 -8.66 17.26
C LEU A 154 9.16 -9.53 18.54
N LEU A 155 10.29 -9.83 19.16
CA LEU A 155 10.37 -10.64 20.38
C LEU A 155 9.75 -9.93 21.60
N ASP A 156 9.83 -8.60 21.66
CA ASP A 156 9.41 -7.80 22.80
C ASP A 156 8.03 -7.18 22.57
N HIS A 157 7.09 -7.44 23.47
CA HIS A 157 5.70 -6.92 23.36
C HIS A 157 5.65 -5.39 23.43
N GLY A 158 6.47 -4.77 24.30
CA GLY A 158 6.55 -3.31 24.41
C GLY A 158 7.07 -2.70 23.13
N ALA A 159 8.16 -3.25 22.58
CA ALA A 159 8.74 -2.77 21.34
C ALA A 159 7.76 -2.87 20.15
N ARG A 160 7.01 -3.96 20.03
CA ARG A 160 5.98 -4.09 18.97
C ARG A 160 4.93 -3.00 19.06
N ARG A 161 4.40 -2.77 20.28
CA ARG A 161 3.41 -1.73 20.54
C ARG A 161 3.97 -0.33 20.25
N ASP A 162 5.16 -0.05 20.75
CA ASP A 162 5.79 1.27 20.64
C ASP A 162 6.17 1.57 19.17
N LEU A 163 6.60 0.56 18.40
CA LEU A 163 6.82 0.70 16.95
C LEU A 163 5.53 1.01 16.18
N ALA A 164 4.45 0.30 16.47
CA ALA A 164 3.16 0.57 15.83
C ALA A 164 2.65 1.99 16.17
N ALA A 165 2.79 2.42 17.43
CA ALA A 165 2.42 3.76 17.86
C ALA A 165 3.29 4.86 17.22
N SER A 166 4.60 4.65 17.18
CA SER A 166 5.57 5.55 16.56
C SER A 166 5.31 5.71 15.05
N LEU A 167 5.04 4.60 14.35
CA LEU A 167 4.68 4.64 12.93
C LEU A 167 3.36 5.38 12.72
N ALA A 168 2.33 5.09 13.51
CA ALA A 168 1.04 5.77 13.45
C ALA A 168 1.16 7.29 13.69
N ALA A 169 2.05 7.72 14.58
CA ALA A 169 2.33 9.15 14.79
C ALA A 169 3.02 9.79 13.57
N GLY A 170 3.99 9.08 12.96
CA GLY A 170 4.82 9.62 11.87
C GLY A 170 4.13 9.70 10.51
N VAL A 171 3.18 8.79 10.20
CA VAL A 171 2.52 8.76 8.89
C VAL A 171 1.77 10.06 8.57
N GLY A 172 1.27 10.77 9.58
CA GLY A 172 0.61 12.08 9.38
C GLY A 172 1.54 13.14 8.79
N GLY A 173 2.80 13.20 9.26
CA GLY A 173 3.84 14.05 8.71
C GLY A 173 4.18 13.69 7.27
N TYR A 174 4.29 12.40 7.00
CA TYR A 174 4.58 11.89 5.67
C TYR A 174 3.49 12.25 4.66
N LEU A 175 2.23 11.92 4.94
CA LEU A 175 1.12 12.19 4.00
C LEU A 175 0.91 13.70 3.75
N ARG A 176 1.12 14.56 4.76
CA ARG A 176 1.10 16.02 4.53
C ARG A 176 2.16 16.46 3.54
N ARG A 177 3.38 15.90 3.60
CA ARG A 177 4.47 16.21 2.64
C ARG A 177 4.13 15.71 1.24
N VAL A 178 3.56 14.51 1.12
CA VAL A 178 3.08 13.97 -0.17
C VAL A 178 1.98 14.87 -0.75
N ALA A 179 0.97 15.23 0.04
CA ALA A 179 -0.11 16.12 -0.40
C ALA A 179 0.39 17.50 -0.83
N ALA A 180 1.44 18.02 -0.18
CA ALA A 180 2.06 19.28 -0.59
C ALA A 180 2.84 19.16 -1.91
N ALA A 181 3.42 17.97 -2.19
CA ALA A 181 4.14 17.70 -3.46
C ALA A 181 3.17 17.57 -4.66
N VAL A 182 1.96 17.08 -4.44
CA VAL A 182 0.94 16.85 -5.48
C VAL A 182 -0.43 17.41 -5.03
N PRO A 183 -0.61 18.73 -4.99
CA PRO A 183 -1.84 19.34 -4.49
C PRO A 183 -3.07 18.89 -5.27
N GLY A 184 -4.16 18.60 -4.56
CA GLY A 184 -5.44 18.18 -5.17
C GLY A 184 -5.52 16.71 -5.58
N THR A 185 -4.42 15.96 -5.49
CA THR A 185 -4.38 14.53 -5.81
C THR A 185 -4.90 13.70 -4.63
N ARG A 186 -5.73 12.70 -4.90
CA ARG A 186 -6.24 11.75 -3.91
C ARG A 186 -5.15 10.73 -3.58
N LEU A 187 -4.84 10.53 -2.30
CA LEU A 187 -3.77 9.67 -1.85
C LEU A 187 -4.28 8.25 -1.57
N VAL A 188 -3.67 7.27 -2.21
CA VAL A 188 -3.85 5.84 -1.95
C VAL A 188 -2.61 5.32 -1.23
N VAL A 189 -2.78 4.59 -0.14
CA VAL A 189 -1.65 4.07 0.64
C VAL A 189 -1.63 2.54 0.60
N GLN A 190 -0.52 1.99 0.17
CA GLN A 190 -0.20 0.58 0.26
C GLN A 190 0.63 0.33 1.53
N VAL A 191 0.18 -0.59 2.37
CA VAL A 191 0.91 -1.02 3.57
C VAL A 191 1.41 -2.44 3.32
N ASP A 192 2.73 -2.60 3.23
CA ASP A 192 3.37 -3.87 2.90
C ASP A 192 3.66 -4.68 4.16
N GLU A 193 3.13 -5.89 4.22
CA GLU A 193 3.35 -6.83 5.33
C GLU A 193 3.97 -8.15 4.82
N PRO A 194 5.22 -8.12 4.30
CA PRO A 194 5.87 -9.31 3.76
C PRO A 194 6.10 -10.41 4.79
N ASP A 195 6.25 -10.07 6.06
CA ASP A 195 6.57 -11.03 7.10
C ASP A 195 5.34 -11.50 7.91
N ILE A 196 4.13 -11.01 7.63
CA ILE A 196 2.96 -11.26 8.49
C ILE A 196 2.62 -12.73 8.62
N ALA A 197 2.71 -13.52 7.54
CA ALA A 197 2.45 -14.96 7.58
C ALA A 197 3.46 -15.67 8.50
N ALA A 198 4.74 -15.34 8.38
CA ALA A 198 5.81 -15.88 9.21
C ALA A 198 5.69 -15.44 10.68
N VAL A 199 5.24 -14.20 10.94
CA VAL A 199 4.96 -13.68 12.29
C VAL A 199 3.83 -14.48 12.95
N LEU A 200 2.73 -14.69 12.22
CA LEU A 200 1.57 -15.42 12.74
C LEU A 200 1.87 -16.91 12.92
N ALA A 201 2.67 -17.50 12.04
CA ALA A 201 3.09 -18.92 12.13
C ALA A 201 4.20 -19.16 13.16
N GLY A 202 4.89 -18.11 13.64
CA GLY A 202 6.04 -18.24 14.53
C GLY A 202 7.27 -18.85 13.85
N THR A 203 7.49 -18.55 12.57
CA THR A 203 8.60 -19.05 11.76
C THR A 203 9.75 -18.05 11.60
N ILE A 204 9.60 -16.82 12.09
CA ILE A 204 10.67 -15.81 12.09
C ILE A 204 11.86 -16.31 12.92
N PRO A 205 13.07 -16.40 12.34
CA PRO A 205 14.24 -16.86 13.09
C PRO A 205 14.68 -15.85 14.17
N THR A 206 15.17 -16.37 15.30
CA THR A 206 15.91 -15.58 16.30
C THR A 206 17.22 -15.06 15.70
N ALA A 207 17.86 -14.08 16.37
CA ALA A 207 19.16 -13.55 15.95
C ALA A 207 20.23 -14.64 15.78
N SER A 208 20.19 -15.70 16.59
CA SER A 208 21.13 -16.83 16.48
C SER A 208 20.82 -17.78 15.31
N GLY A 209 19.63 -17.72 14.73
CA GLY A 209 19.17 -18.62 13.68
C GLY A 209 18.82 -20.05 14.12
N TYR A 210 19.08 -20.42 15.38
CA TYR A 210 18.85 -21.80 15.87
C TYR A 210 17.41 -22.07 16.30
N ARG A 211 16.62 -21.05 16.51
CA ARG A 211 15.22 -21.14 16.95
C ARG A 211 14.39 -20.13 16.18
N THR A 212 13.07 -20.30 16.24
CA THR A 212 12.13 -19.30 15.76
C THR A 212 11.49 -18.55 16.92
N LEU A 213 11.00 -17.36 16.64
CA LEU A 213 10.21 -16.57 17.59
C LEU A 213 8.84 -17.24 17.78
N ARG A 214 8.22 -16.99 18.95
CA ARG A 214 6.87 -17.48 19.21
C ARG A 214 5.88 -16.82 18.21
N ALA A 215 4.90 -17.60 17.76
CA ALA A 215 3.79 -17.11 16.94
C ALA A 215 3.12 -15.88 17.57
N GLY A 216 2.89 -14.86 16.77
CA GLY A 216 2.15 -13.67 17.18
C GLY A 216 0.66 -13.96 17.35
N ALA A 217 0.02 -13.35 18.34
CA ALA A 217 -1.43 -13.44 18.49
C ALA A 217 -2.13 -12.65 17.38
N ALA A 218 -3.07 -13.28 16.66
CA ALA A 218 -3.83 -12.62 15.59
C ALA A 218 -4.59 -11.36 16.06
N SER A 219 -5.04 -11.34 17.32
CA SER A 219 -5.70 -10.17 17.92
C SER A 219 -4.74 -8.99 18.09
N GLU A 220 -3.49 -9.24 18.50
CA GLU A 220 -2.46 -8.21 18.63
C GLU A 220 -2.02 -7.70 17.25
N ALA A 221 -1.83 -8.61 16.30
CA ALA A 221 -1.52 -8.26 14.91
C ALA A 221 -2.61 -7.34 14.31
N ARG A 222 -3.87 -7.73 14.49
CA ARG A 222 -5.01 -6.92 14.02
C ARG A 222 -5.03 -5.53 14.66
N GLU A 223 -4.76 -5.42 15.94
CA GLU A 223 -4.78 -4.14 16.68
C GLU A 223 -3.64 -3.22 16.19
N SER A 224 -2.43 -3.76 16.01
CA SER A 224 -1.29 -3.00 15.48
C SER A 224 -1.57 -2.47 14.05
N LEU A 225 -2.14 -3.32 13.19
CA LEU A 225 -2.57 -2.90 11.86
C LEU A 225 -3.64 -1.82 11.93
N ARG A 226 -4.72 -2.05 12.71
CA ARG A 226 -5.82 -1.09 12.86
C ARG A 226 -5.33 0.29 13.27
N LEU A 227 -4.41 0.37 14.24
CA LEU A 227 -3.82 1.62 14.70
C LEU A 227 -3.18 2.42 13.55
N VAL A 228 -2.36 1.75 12.74
CA VAL A 228 -1.67 2.41 11.61
C VAL A 228 -2.65 2.77 10.50
N LEU A 229 -3.60 1.89 10.16
CA LEU A 229 -4.61 2.15 9.12
C LEU A 229 -5.52 3.34 9.49
N GLU A 230 -5.94 3.44 10.75
CA GLU A 230 -6.72 4.58 11.25
C GLU A 230 -5.92 5.88 11.21
N ALA A 231 -4.64 5.84 11.58
CA ALA A 231 -3.76 7.01 11.51
C ALA A 231 -3.56 7.50 10.05
N LEU A 232 -3.41 6.58 9.10
CA LEU A 232 -3.32 6.90 7.67
C LEU A 232 -4.60 7.58 7.17
N ARG A 233 -5.77 7.08 7.54
CA ARG A 233 -7.06 7.71 7.18
C ARG A 233 -7.22 9.07 7.82
N ALA A 234 -6.91 9.20 9.10
CA ALA A 234 -6.94 10.49 9.80
C ALA A 234 -5.99 11.52 9.16
N ALA A 235 -4.90 11.05 8.54
CA ALA A 235 -3.95 11.88 7.80
C ALA A 235 -4.36 12.20 6.36
N GLY A 236 -5.51 11.71 5.88
CA GLY A 236 -6.08 12.03 4.57
C GLY A 236 -5.88 10.96 3.50
N ALA A 237 -5.47 9.74 3.85
CA ALA A 237 -5.50 8.62 2.90
C ALA A 237 -6.95 8.33 2.50
N ALA A 238 -7.23 8.38 1.20
CA ALA A 238 -8.55 8.08 0.65
C ALA A 238 -8.83 6.58 0.57
N GLU A 239 -7.77 5.79 0.44
CA GLU A 239 -7.81 4.33 0.35
C GLU A 239 -6.55 3.77 1.01
N VAL A 240 -6.67 2.70 1.80
CA VAL A 240 -5.54 2.00 2.43
C VAL A 240 -5.65 0.51 2.15
N VAL A 241 -4.67 -0.03 1.42
CA VAL A 241 -4.62 -1.43 1.00
C VAL A 241 -3.46 -2.15 1.67
N LEU A 242 -3.69 -3.36 2.18
CA LEU A 242 -2.64 -4.22 2.70
C LEU A 242 -2.09 -5.11 1.59
N SER A 243 -0.78 -5.14 1.45
CA SER A 243 -0.06 -5.90 0.42
C SER A 243 0.71 -7.06 1.04
N PHE A 244 0.52 -8.25 0.47
CA PHE A 244 1.14 -9.49 0.91
C PHE A 244 1.82 -10.15 -0.28
N PRO A 245 3.14 -10.32 -0.27
CA PRO A 245 3.85 -10.98 -1.37
C PRO A 245 3.73 -12.50 -1.33
N GLU A 246 3.23 -13.07 -0.23
CA GLU A 246 3.18 -14.50 0.01
C GLU A 246 1.77 -15.09 -0.13
N ILE A 247 1.74 -16.40 -0.39
CA ILE A 247 0.53 -17.19 -0.65
C ILE A 247 -0.37 -17.30 0.58
N GLU A 248 0.21 -17.33 1.78
CA GLU A 248 -0.52 -17.50 3.05
C GLU A 248 -1.03 -16.15 3.62
N ALA A 249 -1.48 -15.26 2.74
CA ALA A 249 -1.98 -13.94 3.11
C ALA A 249 -3.19 -14.03 4.06
N PRO A 250 -3.18 -13.34 5.20
CA PRO A 250 -4.29 -13.35 6.15
C PRO A 250 -5.38 -12.33 5.75
N ILE A 251 -6.10 -12.62 4.64
CA ILE A 251 -7.10 -11.73 4.04
C ILE A 251 -8.14 -11.28 5.07
N GLU A 252 -8.73 -12.22 5.83
CA GLU A 252 -9.74 -11.90 6.84
C GLU A 252 -9.20 -10.97 7.94
N LEU A 253 -7.95 -11.19 8.37
CA LEU A 253 -7.32 -10.33 9.37
C LEU A 253 -7.11 -8.92 8.84
N ALA A 254 -6.66 -8.78 7.58
CA ALA A 254 -6.48 -7.51 6.92
C ALA A 254 -7.79 -6.70 6.86
N LEU A 255 -8.86 -7.35 6.40
CA LEU A 255 -10.18 -6.72 6.30
C LEU A 255 -10.77 -6.39 7.67
N ALA A 256 -10.58 -7.28 8.67
CA ALA A 256 -10.99 -7.05 10.05
C ALA A 256 -10.18 -5.95 10.76
N ALA A 257 -8.94 -5.69 10.32
CA ALA A 257 -8.15 -4.52 10.76
C ALA A 257 -8.63 -3.21 10.12
N GLY A 258 -9.51 -3.31 9.14
CA GLY A 258 -10.12 -2.16 8.48
C GLY A 258 -9.50 -1.79 7.13
N ALA A 259 -8.72 -2.64 6.47
CA ALA A 259 -8.23 -2.36 5.13
C ALA A 259 -9.38 -2.15 4.13
N ASP A 260 -9.15 -1.26 3.16
CA ASP A 260 -10.10 -1.03 2.06
C ASP A 260 -9.94 -2.07 0.96
N GLY A 261 -8.84 -2.82 0.98
CA GLY A 261 -8.56 -3.90 0.05
C GLY A 261 -7.29 -4.66 0.39
N VAL A 262 -6.96 -5.62 -0.45
CA VAL A 262 -5.75 -6.43 -0.34
C VAL A 262 -5.05 -6.56 -1.71
N ALA A 263 -3.72 -6.56 -1.70
CA ALA A 263 -2.88 -6.81 -2.87
C ALA A 263 -2.18 -8.17 -2.71
N LEU A 264 -2.36 -9.07 -3.69
CA LEU A 264 -1.91 -10.45 -3.63
C LEU A 264 -1.42 -10.94 -5.00
N PRO A 265 -0.34 -11.74 -5.07
CA PRO A 265 0.01 -12.47 -6.28
C PRO A 265 -1.04 -13.56 -6.57
N LEU A 266 -1.52 -13.63 -7.82
CA LEU A 266 -2.54 -14.62 -8.21
C LEU A 266 -2.05 -16.05 -8.26
N LYS A 267 -0.77 -16.24 -8.57
CA LYS A 267 -0.14 -17.52 -8.91
C LYS A 267 -0.23 -18.51 -7.77
N ALA A 268 -0.93 -18.66 -6.95
CA ALA A 268 -1.06 -19.70 -5.95
C ALA A 268 -2.18 -19.44 -4.93
N LEU A 269 -3.14 -18.62 -5.30
CA LEU A 269 -4.34 -18.47 -4.49
C LEU A 269 -5.08 -19.81 -4.42
N THR A 270 -5.38 -20.24 -3.21
CA THR A 270 -6.22 -21.41 -2.95
C THR A 270 -7.68 -21.06 -3.24
N ASN A 271 -8.53 -22.09 -3.45
CA ASN A 271 -9.98 -21.89 -3.62
C ASN A 271 -10.58 -21.12 -2.43
N ARG A 272 -10.14 -21.42 -1.21
CA ARG A 272 -10.58 -20.68 0.00
C ARG A 272 -10.26 -19.20 -0.07
N GLN A 273 -9.04 -18.84 -0.51
CA GLN A 273 -8.66 -17.43 -0.64
C GLN A 273 -9.46 -16.74 -1.75
N TRP A 274 -9.74 -17.42 -2.85
CA TRP A 274 -10.63 -16.93 -3.89
C TRP A 274 -12.05 -16.67 -3.37
N GLU A 275 -12.61 -17.57 -2.55
CA GLU A 275 -13.90 -17.37 -1.88
C GLU A 275 -13.88 -16.16 -0.92
N GLN A 276 -12.80 -15.98 -0.15
CA GLN A 276 -12.61 -14.83 0.72
C GLN A 276 -12.54 -13.52 -0.08
N LEU A 277 -11.81 -13.51 -1.19
CA LEU A 277 -11.72 -12.37 -2.10
C LEU A 277 -13.07 -12.05 -2.75
N ALA A 278 -13.81 -13.07 -3.18
CA ALA A 278 -15.15 -12.90 -3.74
C ALA A 278 -16.06 -12.18 -2.76
N GLY A 279 -16.17 -12.68 -1.53
CA GLY A 279 -16.96 -12.03 -0.49
C GLY A 279 -16.49 -10.61 -0.16
N ALA A 280 -15.17 -10.36 -0.21
CA ALA A 280 -14.63 -9.02 0.00
C ALA A 280 -15.03 -8.05 -1.11
N VAL A 281 -14.92 -8.47 -2.37
CA VAL A 281 -15.29 -7.65 -3.55
C VAL A 281 -16.80 -7.37 -3.56
N GLU A 282 -17.65 -8.36 -3.28
CA GLU A 282 -19.09 -8.18 -3.13
C GLU A 282 -19.44 -7.19 -2.01
N ALA A 283 -18.62 -7.12 -0.95
CA ALA A 283 -18.72 -6.15 0.11
C ALA A 283 -18.10 -4.77 -0.24
N GLY A 284 -17.70 -4.54 -1.51
CA GLY A 284 -17.15 -3.29 -1.99
C GLY A 284 -15.67 -3.06 -1.65
N LYS A 285 -14.92 -4.11 -1.28
CA LYS A 285 -13.49 -4.03 -1.01
C LYS A 285 -12.68 -4.13 -2.31
N GLN A 286 -11.54 -3.45 -2.35
CA GLN A 286 -10.61 -3.48 -3.48
C GLN A 286 -9.82 -4.79 -3.51
N PHE A 287 -9.62 -5.32 -4.71
CA PHE A 287 -8.70 -6.42 -4.94
C PHE A 287 -7.60 -5.99 -5.92
N TRP A 288 -6.35 -5.99 -5.45
CA TRP A 288 -5.19 -5.73 -6.29
C TRP A 288 -4.57 -7.06 -6.69
N ALA A 289 -4.74 -7.40 -7.95
CA ALA A 289 -4.41 -8.70 -8.50
C ALA A 289 -3.00 -8.71 -9.10
N GLY A 290 -2.08 -9.42 -8.49
CA GLY A 290 -0.71 -9.62 -8.99
C GLY A 290 -0.68 -10.61 -10.15
N VAL A 291 -0.98 -10.15 -11.37
CA VAL A 291 -1.17 -10.97 -12.57
C VAL A 291 0.11 -11.30 -13.32
N LEU A 292 1.17 -10.47 -13.17
CA LEU A 292 2.43 -10.65 -13.89
C LEU A 292 3.52 -11.21 -12.97
N ASP A 293 3.99 -12.43 -13.26
CA ASP A 293 5.18 -12.99 -12.61
C ASP A 293 6.43 -12.36 -13.21
N VAL A 294 7.08 -11.49 -12.43
CA VAL A 294 8.29 -10.76 -12.82
C VAL A 294 9.59 -11.40 -12.32
N SER A 295 9.49 -12.48 -11.53
CA SER A 295 10.64 -13.11 -10.86
C SER A 295 11.53 -13.97 -11.76
N SER A 296 11.07 -14.32 -12.97
CA SER A 296 11.62 -15.43 -13.71
C SER A 296 12.60 -15.09 -14.83
N GLY A 297 12.83 -13.81 -15.16
CA GLY A 297 13.61 -13.40 -16.34
C GLY A 297 13.05 -13.97 -17.68
N ARG A 298 11.81 -14.47 -17.66
CA ARG A 298 11.10 -14.98 -18.84
C ARG A 298 10.38 -13.85 -19.57
N PRO A 299 10.07 -14.02 -20.85
CA PRO A 299 9.20 -13.10 -21.55
C PRO A 299 7.88 -12.92 -20.82
N LEU A 300 7.34 -11.70 -20.80
CA LEU A 300 6.06 -11.42 -20.18
C LEU A 300 4.95 -12.28 -20.81
N PRO A 301 4.00 -12.81 -20.01
CA PRO A 301 2.87 -13.56 -20.51
C PRO A 301 2.01 -12.69 -21.44
N LYS A 302 1.24 -13.33 -22.31
CA LYS A 302 0.30 -12.63 -23.18
C LYS A 302 -0.79 -11.95 -22.35
N VAL A 303 -1.30 -10.83 -22.83
CA VAL A 303 -2.43 -10.13 -22.19
C VAL A 303 -3.60 -11.08 -21.93
N ALA A 304 -3.99 -11.88 -22.92
CA ALA A 304 -5.09 -12.84 -22.79
C ALA A 304 -4.87 -13.85 -21.66
N ASP A 305 -3.64 -14.34 -21.46
CA ASP A 305 -3.33 -15.30 -20.40
C ASP A 305 -3.47 -14.65 -19.01
N CYS A 306 -3.08 -13.37 -18.89
CA CYS A 306 -3.22 -12.59 -17.66
C CYS A 306 -4.70 -12.29 -17.36
N VAL A 307 -5.47 -11.87 -18.36
CA VAL A 307 -6.92 -11.64 -18.24
C VAL A 307 -7.62 -12.94 -17.83
N ASP A 308 -7.31 -14.05 -18.48
CA ASP A 308 -7.84 -15.37 -18.16
C ASP A 308 -7.51 -15.82 -16.72
N SER A 309 -6.34 -15.44 -16.20
CA SER A 309 -5.95 -15.80 -14.82
C SER A 309 -6.84 -15.16 -13.76
N VAL A 310 -7.45 -14.02 -14.08
CA VAL A 310 -8.48 -13.35 -13.25
C VAL A 310 -9.88 -13.86 -13.60
N TRP A 311 -10.21 -13.87 -14.89
CA TRP A 311 -11.56 -14.14 -15.37
C TRP A 311 -12.05 -15.55 -15.05
N ARG A 312 -11.22 -16.60 -15.23
CA ARG A 312 -11.66 -17.97 -15.01
C ARG A 312 -12.12 -18.26 -13.58
N PRO A 313 -11.31 -17.97 -12.52
CA PRO A 313 -11.80 -18.16 -11.15
C PRO A 313 -12.97 -17.24 -10.81
N TRP A 314 -12.99 -16.00 -11.34
CA TRP A 314 -14.09 -15.05 -11.16
C TRP A 314 -15.42 -15.61 -11.66
N HIS A 315 -15.43 -16.11 -12.88
CA HIS A 315 -16.60 -16.74 -13.50
C HIS A 315 -17.01 -18.05 -12.79
N GLN A 316 -16.05 -18.87 -12.35
CA GLN A 316 -16.33 -20.11 -11.59
C GLN A 316 -17.00 -19.83 -10.25
N LEU A 317 -16.71 -18.70 -9.61
CA LEU A 317 -17.33 -18.25 -8.38
C LEU A 317 -18.70 -17.56 -8.61
N GLY A 318 -19.11 -17.37 -9.86
CA GLY A 318 -20.37 -16.72 -10.20
C GLY A 318 -20.39 -15.22 -9.96
N LEU A 319 -19.21 -14.57 -9.83
CA LEU A 319 -19.14 -13.13 -9.64
C LEU A 319 -19.59 -12.38 -10.91
N PRO A 320 -20.38 -11.29 -10.77
CA PRO A 320 -20.76 -10.45 -11.90
C PRO A 320 -19.53 -9.87 -12.62
N ALA A 321 -19.55 -9.87 -13.96
CA ALA A 321 -18.48 -9.27 -14.76
C ALA A 321 -18.31 -7.78 -14.47
N SER A 322 -19.38 -7.06 -14.13
CA SER A 322 -19.35 -5.63 -13.78
C SER A 322 -18.46 -5.33 -12.55
N LEU A 323 -18.26 -6.30 -11.64
CA LEU A 323 -17.36 -6.14 -10.50
C LEU A 323 -15.88 -6.23 -10.88
N LEU A 324 -15.52 -6.64 -12.11
CA LEU A 324 -14.15 -6.58 -12.61
C LEU A 324 -13.58 -5.15 -12.57
N GLY A 325 -14.43 -4.14 -12.70
CA GLY A 325 -14.06 -2.74 -12.53
C GLY A 325 -13.49 -2.38 -11.14
N SER A 326 -13.71 -3.20 -10.12
CA SER A 326 -13.12 -2.99 -8.79
C SER A 326 -11.70 -3.57 -8.66
N ILE A 327 -11.17 -4.22 -9.71
CA ILE A 327 -9.84 -4.83 -9.69
C ILE A 327 -8.78 -3.80 -10.06
N ARG A 328 -7.67 -3.82 -9.34
CA ARG A 328 -6.45 -3.16 -9.78
C ARG A 328 -5.38 -4.22 -10.08
N VAL A 329 -4.87 -4.23 -11.32
CA VAL A 329 -3.83 -5.18 -11.68
C VAL A 329 -2.44 -4.67 -11.31
N THR A 330 -1.61 -5.59 -10.80
CA THR A 330 -0.24 -5.30 -10.36
C THR A 330 0.73 -6.37 -10.87
N PRO A 331 2.04 -6.12 -10.84
CA PRO A 331 3.00 -7.21 -10.89
C PRO A 331 2.87 -8.08 -9.62
N SER A 332 3.35 -9.31 -9.66
CA SER A 332 3.33 -10.21 -8.49
C SER A 332 4.35 -9.84 -7.41
N ALA A 333 5.34 -9.01 -7.75
CA ALA A 333 6.40 -8.51 -6.87
C ALA A 333 6.91 -7.14 -7.32
N GLY A 334 7.73 -6.49 -6.49
CA GLY A 334 8.41 -5.25 -6.85
C GLY A 334 9.33 -5.40 -8.06
N LEU A 335 9.60 -4.32 -8.78
CA LEU A 335 10.32 -4.31 -10.05
C LEU A 335 11.83 -4.02 -9.92
N ALA A 336 12.36 -3.81 -8.71
CA ALA A 336 13.77 -3.45 -8.49
C ALA A 336 14.79 -4.44 -9.11
N GLY A 337 14.42 -5.72 -9.25
CA GLY A 337 15.27 -6.72 -9.90
C GLY A 337 15.25 -6.71 -11.44
N GLN A 338 14.51 -5.79 -12.05
CA GLN A 338 14.41 -5.64 -13.52
C GLN A 338 15.37 -4.54 -14.01
N THR A 339 15.50 -4.39 -15.33
CA THR A 339 16.03 -3.16 -15.91
C THR A 339 14.92 -2.10 -16.04
N PRO A 340 15.23 -0.79 -16.12
CA PRO A 340 14.22 0.24 -16.36
C PRO A 340 13.33 -0.04 -17.58
N ALA A 341 13.93 -0.52 -18.68
CA ALA A 341 13.18 -0.90 -19.88
C ALA A 341 12.20 -2.05 -19.66
N GLN A 342 12.62 -3.10 -18.93
CA GLN A 342 11.74 -4.20 -18.57
C GLN A 342 10.62 -3.76 -17.62
N ALA A 343 10.94 -2.89 -16.65
CA ALA A 343 9.94 -2.35 -15.73
C ALA A 343 8.89 -1.51 -16.49
N THR A 344 9.31 -0.71 -17.47
CA THR A 344 8.39 0.01 -18.38
C THR A 344 7.49 -0.95 -19.16
N GLU A 345 8.06 -2.02 -19.74
CA GLU A 345 7.27 -3.03 -20.45
C GLU A 345 6.25 -3.71 -19.55
N VAL A 346 6.60 -3.98 -18.26
CA VAL A 346 5.68 -4.52 -17.26
C VAL A 346 4.51 -3.57 -17.03
N LEU A 347 4.76 -2.26 -16.82
CA LEU A 347 3.67 -1.29 -16.61
C LEU A 347 2.75 -1.21 -17.84
N GLY A 348 3.31 -1.10 -19.06
CA GLY A 348 2.51 -1.11 -20.28
C GLY A 348 1.71 -2.41 -20.48
N ARG A 349 2.23 -3.57 -20.04
CA ARG A 349 1.48 -4.84 -20.05
C ARG A 349 0.33 -4.82 -19.04
N LEU A 350 0.52 -4.25 -17.85
CA LEU A 350 -0.54 -4.13 -16.86
C LEU A 350 -1.69 -3.24 -17.33
N THR A 351 -1.41 -2.13 -18.01
CA THR A 351 -2.47 -1.27 -18.57
C THR A 351 -3.30 -2.02 -19.62
N GLN A 352 -2.65 -2.78 -20.51
CA GLN A 352 -3.34 -3.63 -21.49
C GLN A 352 -4.21 -4.73 -20.82
N VAL A 353 -3.77 -5.30 -19.70
CA VAL A 353 -4.56 -6.28 -18.94
C VAL A 353 -5.79 -5.61 -18.30
N ALA A 354 -5.62 -4.42 -17.72
CA ALA A 354 -6.74 -3.65 -17.17
C ALA A 354 -7.79 -3.35 -18.25
N ASP A 355 -7.37 -2.92 -19.45
CA ASP A 355 -8.25 -2.71 -20.60
C ASP A 355 -9.00 -3.98 -20.99
N GLY A 356 -8.31 -5.13 -21.01
CA GLY A 356 -8.93 -6.43 -21.30
C GLY A 356 -9.99 -6.83 -20.26
N LEU A 357 -9.77 -6.55 -18.97
CA LEU A 357 -10.76 -6.77 -17.92
C LEU A 357 -11.97 -5.80 -18.08
N ASN A 358 -11.73 -4.55 -18.44
CA ASN A 358 -12.77 -3.57 -18.71
C ASN A 358 -13.66 -3.98 -19.89
N GLN A 359 -13.07 -4.55 -20.95
CA GLN A 359 -13.85 -5.09 -22.07
C GLN A 359 -14.76 -6.23 -21.62
N LEU A 360 -14.29 -7.13 -20.76
CA LEU A 360 -15.13 -8.20 -20.19
C LEU A 360 -16.22 -7.66 -19.25
N ALA A 361 -15.97 -6.57 -18.53
CA ALA A 361 -16.94 -5.96 -17.64
C ALA A 361 -18.12 -5.32 -18.38
N LEU A 362 -17.90 -4.91 -19.64
CA LEU A 362 -18.93 -4.30 -20.50
C LEU A 362 -19.78 -5.35 -21.26
N GLY A 363 -19.37 -6.62 -21.31
CA GLY A 363 -20.07 -7.75 -21.96
C GLY A 363 -19.72 -7.85 -23.42
#